data_0ccdd6b94a3a690b20bbe30931d934cd
#
_entry.id   0ccdd6b94a3a690b20bbe30931d934cd
#
_cell.length_a   1.000
_cell.length_b   1.000
_cell.length_c   1.000
_cell.angle_alpha   90.00
_cell.angle_beta   90.00
_cell.angle_gamma   90.00
#
_symmetry.space_group_name_H-M   'P 1'
#
loop_
_entity.id
_entity.type
_entity.pdbx_description
1 polymer ?
#
loop_
_entity_poly.entity_id
_entity_poly.type
_entity_poly.pdbx_seq_one_letter_code
_entity_poly.pdbx_strand_id
1 'polypeptide(L)'
;MFILIVSALFLIIHQGQCAMKATATLYADNSITSYGILTFKQENAATPVRITGLLSGLNASSALGFHVHEYAVLKSAPNCMAAGGHFNPYNTTHGPRTPDIRNRHVGDLGNLTTDASGNINIDLEDSIIQLYNATQSIINRTIIVHGFRDDGGQGGFSDSTTTGNAGARILCGLIQTSNALIIKPTMFIHYIAIMIVIIIFF
;
A
#
# COMPACT_ATOMS: atom_id res chain seq x y z
N MET A 1 45.49 -26.23 36.10
CA MET A 1 44.06 -26.42 35.87
C MET A 1 43.50 -25.13 35.28
N PHE A 2 43.51 -24.98 33.96
CA PHE A 2 43.06 -23.77 33.27
C PHE A 2 41.57 -23.92 33.00
N ILE A 3 40.75 -23.06 33.62
CA ILE A 3 39.31 -22.98 33.35
C ILE A 3 39.14 -22.06 32.14
N LEU A 4 38.82 -22.65 30.97
CA LEU A 4 38.38 -21.93 29.78
C LEU A 4 36.96 -21.44 30.03
N ILE A 5 36.79 -20.14 30.30
CA ILE A 5 35.48 -19.47 30.27
C ILE A 5 35.16 -19.19 28.81
N VAL A 6 34.34 -20.08 28.21
CA VAL A 6 33.75 -19.82 26.90
C VAL A 6 32.56 -18.89 27.14
N SER A 7 32.76 -17.59 27.03
CA SER A 7 31.68 -16.61 26.97
C SER A 7 30.99 -16.75 25.62
N ALA A 8 29.88 -17.46 25.60
CA ALA A 8 28.97 -17.50 24.44
C ALA A 8 28.34 -16.13 24.28
N LEU A 9 28.93 -15.32 23.41
CA LEU A 9 28.36 -14.06 22.95
C LEU A 9 27.16 -14.40 22.05
N PHE A 10 25.96 -14.43 22.63
CA PHE A 10 24.73 -14.50 21.85
C PHE A 10 24.57 -13.18 21.05
N LEU A 11 25.08 -13.17 19.84
CA LEU A 11 24.74 -12.13 18.87
C LEU A 11 23.27 -12.33 18.52
N ILE A 12 22.40 -11.54 19.16
CA ILE A 12 21.00 -11.40 18.69
C ILE A 12 21.07 -10.66 17.36
N ILE A 13 21.14 -11.42 16.28
CA ILE A 13 20.98 -10.85 14.94
C ILE A 13 19.52 -10.47 14.83
N HIS A 14 19.20 -9.20 15.11
CA HIS A 14 17.96 -8.61 14.68
C HIS A 14 17.95 -8.70 13.15
N GLN A 15 17.24 -9.68 12.62
CA GLN A 15 16.91 -9.73 11.20
C GLN A 15 15.98 -8.56 10.93
N GLY A 16 16.56 -7.40 10.63
CA GLY A 16 15.81 -6.24 10.19
C GLY A 16 14.99 -6.64 8.96
N GLN A 17 13.68 -6.67 9.10
CA GLN A 17 12.76 -6.93 8.00
C GLN A 17 12.98 -5.80 6.98
N CYS A 18 13.35 -6.13 5.75
CA CYS A 18 13.59 -5.14 4.69
C CYS A 18 12.29 -4.41 4.36
N ALA A 19 12.35 -3.09 4.21
CA ALA A 19 11.21 -2.30 3.78
C ALA A 19 10.62 -2.83 2.46
N MET A 20 9.31 -2.99 2.41
CA MET A 20 8.60 -3.32 1.17
C MET A 20 8.17 -2.06 0.44
N LYS A 21 8.25 -2.11 -0.89
CA LYS A 21 7.74 -1.06 -1.77
C LYS A 21 6.87 -1.66 -2.86
N ALA A 22 5.80 -0.93 -3.18
CA ALA A 22 4.94 -1.21 -4.32
C ALA A 22 4.62 0.09 -5.05
N THR A 23 4.19 -0.01 -6.30
CA THR A 23 3.76 1.14 -7.10
C THR A 23 2.48 0.81 -7.84
N ALA A 24 1.69 1.85 -8.14
CA ALA A 24 0.56 1.77 -9.03
C ALA A 24 0.58 3.00 -9.96
N THR A 25 0.60 2.78 -11.26
CA THR A 25 0.31 3.84 -12.24
C THR A 25 -1.20 3.90 -12.41
N LEU A 26 -1.79 5.08 -12.21
CA LEU A 26 -3.23 5.28 -12.35
C LEU A 26 -3.56 5.73 -13.77
N TYR A 27 -4.51 5.02 -14.37
CA TYR A 27 -5.03 5.31 -15.69
C TYR A 27 -6.52 5.65 -15.61
N ALA A 28 -7.02 6.46 -16.55
CA ALA A 28 -8.44 6.65 -16.71
C ALA A 28 -9.12 5.31 -17.10
N ASP A 29 -10.37 5.14 -16.67
CA ASP A 29 -11.16 3.95 -17.00
C ASP A 29 -11.20 3.71 -18.51
N ASN A 30 -10.93 2.46 -18.92
CA ASN A 30 -10.85 2.05 -20.32
C ASN A 30 -9.88 2.86 -21.21
N SER A 31 -8.80 3.41 -20.62
CA SER A 31 -7.82 4.25 -21.29
C SER A 31 -6.39 3.88 -20.88
N ILE A 32 -5.42 4.25 -21.74
CA ILE A 32 -3.99 4.18 -21.44
C ILE A 32 -3.41 5.54 -20.98
N THR A 33 -4.26 6.57 -20.85
CA THR A 33 -3.85 7.89 -20.36
C THR A 33 -3.55 7.80 -18.87
N SER A 34 -2.30 8.03 -18.49
CA SER A 34 -1.86 8.01 -17.10
C SER A 34 -2.07 9.38 -16.46
N TYR A 35 -2.54 9.37 -15.22
CA TYR A 35 -2.74 10.55 -14.37
C TYR A 35 -1.66 10.69 -13.29
N GLY A 36 -0.80 9.70 -13.12
CA GLY A 36 0.32 9.72 -12.19
C GLY A 36 0.66 8.35 -11.62
N ILE A 37 1.63 8.35 -10.73
CA ILE A 37 2.14 7.13 -10.09
C ILE A 37 2.06 7.30 -8.58
N LEU A 38 1.53 6.28 -7.90
CA LEU A 38 1.55 6.16 -6.46
C LEU A 38 2.65 5.19 -6.02
N THR A 39 3.32 5.54 -4.94
CA THR A 39 4.30 4.69 -4.25
C THR A 39 3.75 4.33 -2.88
N PHE A 40 3.78 3.05 -2.57
CA PHE A 40 3.42 2.47 -1.28
C PHE A 40 4.70 1.98 -0.62
N LYS A 41 4.96 2.36 0.61
CA LYS A 41 6.13 1.94 1.39
C LYS A 41 5.72 1.48 2.78
N GLN A 42 6.26 0.34 3.20
CA GLN A 42 6.10 -0.18 4.56
C GLN A 42 7.45 -0.65 5.07
N GLU A 43 7.91 -0.10 6.19
CA GLU A 43 9.25 -0.38 6.72
C GLU A 43 9.37 -1.81 7.28
N ASN A 44 8.31 -2.27 7.94
CA ASN A 44 8.18 -3.64 8.45
C ASN A 44 6.69 -3.95 8.67
N ALA A 45 6.34 -5.19 9.00
CA ALA A 45 4.94 -5.61 9.17
C ALA A 45 4.17 -4.90 10.30
N ALA A 46 4.86 -4.24 11.24
CA ALA A 46 4.24 -3.54 12.37
C ALA A 46 4.09 -2.02 12.15
N THR A 47 4.61 -1.49 11.02
CA THR A 47 4.50 -0.06 10.70
C THR A 47 3.36 0.21 9.74
N PRO A 48 2.78 1.42 9.72
CA PRO A 48 1.82 1.84 8.71
C PRO A 48 2.41 1.76 7.29
N VAL A 49 1.55 1.61 6.29
CA VAL A 49 1.89 1.84 4.88
C VAL A 49 1.78 3.33 4.61
N ARG A 50 2.86 3.94 4.13
CA ARG A 50 2.84 5.31 3.60
C ARG A 50 2.58 5.27 2.11
N ILE A 51 1.61 6.09 1.66
CA ILE A 51 1.25 6.27 0.25
C ILE A 51 1.64 7.67 -0.17
N THR A 52 2.46 7.79 -1.21
CA THR A 52 2.91 9.07 -1.76
C THR A 52 2.75 9.10 -3.26
N GLY A 53 2.55 10.30 -3.83
CA GLY A 53 2.50 10.50 -5.27
C GLY A 53 1.80 11.78 -5.67
N LEU A 54 1.87 12.07 -6.97
CA LEU A 54 1.20 13.19 -7.58
C LEU A 54 0.26 12.66 -8.67
N LEU A 55 -1.01 13.05 -8.59
CA LEU A 55 -2.00 12.87 -9.67
C LEU A 55 -2.34 14.23 -10.25
N SER A 56 -2.51 14.31 -11.58
CA SER A 56 -2.80 15.55 -12.29
C SER A 56 -3.87 15.35 -13.36
N GLY A 57 -4.56 16.43 -13.73
CA GLY A 57 -5.57 16.40 -14.81
C GLY A 57 -6.96 15.99 -14.34
N LEU A 58 -7.24 16.13 -13.05
CA LEU A 58 -8.55 15.90 -12.45
C LEU A 58 -9.39 17.18 -12.41
N ASN A 59 -10.66 17.06 -12.04
CA ASN A 59 -11.50 18.22 -11.80
C ASN A 59 -10.98 19.01 -10.58
N ALA A 60 -10.87 20.32 -10.74
CA ALA A 60 -10.38 21.22 -9.71
C ALA A 60 -11.31 21.24 -8.48
N SER A 61 -10.74 21.50 -7.29
CA SER A 61 -11.43 21.74 -6.04
C SER A 61 -12.49 20.68 -5.69
N SER A 62 -12.19 19.41 -5.99
CA SER A 62 -13.08 18.27 -5.81
C SER A 62 -12.60 17.37 -4.67
N ALA A 63 -13.53 16.77 -3.92
CA ALA A 63 -13.23 15.66 -3.02
C ALA A 63 -13.62 14.35 -3.71
N LEU A 64 -12.72 13.37 -3.71
CA LEU A 64 -12.81 12.15 -4.49
C LEU A 64 -12.55 10.94 -3.60
N GLY A 65 -13.45 9.97 -3.57
CA GLY A 65 -13.27 8.72 -2.84
C GLY A 65 -12.02 7.98 -3.32
N PHE A 66 -11.30 7.39 -2.39
CA PHE A 66 -10.02 6.71 -2.62
C PHE A 66 -10.00 5.36 -1.92
N HIS A 67 -9.99 4.27 -2.71
CA HIS A 67 -10.16 2.93 -2.16
C HIS A 67 -9.29 1.88 -2.83
N VAL A 68 -8.88 0.86 -2.07
CA VAL A 68 -8.34 -0.39 -2.63
C VAL A 68 -9.49 -1.35 -2.89
N HIS A 69 -9.56 -1.89 -4.11
CA HIS A 69 -10.56 -2.84 -4.55
C HIS A 69 -10.01 -4.27 -4.60
N GLU A 70 -10.92 -5.25 -4.61
CA GLU A 70 -10.65 -6.68 -4.40
C GLU A 70 -9.75 -7.31 -5.47
N TYR A 71 -9.99 -7.00 -6.76
CA TYR A 71 -9.33 -7.71 -7.85
C TYR A 71 -8.33 -6.86 -8.61
N ALA A 72 -7.36 -7.54 -9.24
CA ALA A 72 -6.40 -6.92 -10.13
C ALA A 72 -7.04 -6.52 -11.45
N VAL A 73 -6.71 -5.31 -11.96
CA VAL A 73 -7.03 -4.91 -13.34
C VAL A 73 -5.80 -5.01 -14.22
N LEU A 74 -6.00 -5.25 -15.52
CA LEU A 74 -4.90 -5.31 -16.49
C LEU A 74 -4.36 -3.91 -16.76
N LYS A 75 -3.04 -3.74 -16.75
CA LYS A 75 -2.39 -2.46 -17.07
C LYS A 75 -2.62 -2.00 -18.52
N SER A 76 -2.74 -2.95 -19.45
CA SER A 76 -2.85 -2.67 -20.88
C SER A 76 -4.24 -2.21 -21.32
N ALA A 77 -5.25 -2.46 -20.51
CA ALA A 77 -6.64 -2.07 -20.75
C ALA A 77 -7.38 -2.03 -19.40
N PRO A 78 -7.12 -1.01 -18.55
CA PRO A 78 -7.68 -0.96 -17.21
C PRO A 78 -9.18 -0.71 -17.28
N ASN A 79 -9.96 -1.76 -17.15
CA ASN A 79 -11.39 -1.67 -16.87
C ASN A 79 -11.55 -1.59 -15.36
N CYS A 80 -11.79 -0.39 -14.84
CA CYS A 80 -11.88 -0.16 -13.41
C CYS A 80 -13.05 -0.92 -12.76
N MET A 81 -14.10 -1.26 -13.51
CA MET A 81 -15.23 -2.07 -13.00
C MET A 81 -14.82 -3.52 -12.71
N ALA A 82 -13.81 -4.04 -13.41
CA ALA A 82 -13.30 -5.39 -13.18
C ALA A 82 -12.58 -5.55 -11.82
N ALA A 83 -12.26 -4.46 -11.12
CA ALA A 83 -11.65 -4.49 -9.80
C ALA A 83 -12.57 -5.03 -8.68
N GLY A 84 -13.87 -5.25 -8.95
CA GLY A 84 -14.82 -5.77 -7.97
C GLY A 84 -15.24 -4.72 -6.92
N GLY A 85 -15.63 -5.16 -5.72
CA GLY A 85 -15.96 -4.30 -4.59
C GLY A 85 -14.72 -3.77 -3.86
N HIS A 86 -14.91 -3.00 -2.79
CA HIS A 86 -13.82 -2.63 -1.90
C HIS A 86 -13.16 -3.87 -1.29
N PHE A 87 -11.84 -3.80 -1.06
CA PHE A 87 -11.13 -4.89 -0.42
C PHE A 87 -11.58 -5.05 1.04
N ASN A 88 -12.35 -6.10 1.31
CA ASN A 88 -13.05 -6.32 2.57
C ASN A 88 -12.90 -7.77 3.09
N PRO A 89 -11.70 -8.20 3.51
CA PRO A 89 -11.47 -9.57 3.95
C PRO A 89 -12.17 -9.93 5.28
N TYR A 90 -12.67 -8.94 6.02
CA TYR A 90 -13.33 -9.12 7.32
C TYR A 90 -14.84 -8.99 7.26
N ASN A 91 -15.40 -8.73 6.07
CA ASN A 91 -16.84 -8.58 5.86
C ASN A 91 -17.49 -7.53 6.78
N THR A 92 -16.81 -6.39 6.99
CA THR A 92 -17.31 -5.23 7.70
C THR A 92 -18.17 -4.36 6.79
N THR A 93 -18.86 -3.37 7.34
CA THR A 93 -19.50 -2.32 6.55
C THR A 93 -18.50 -1.26 6.10
N HIS A 94 -18.82 -0.53 5.02
CA HIS A 94 -18.04 0.63 4.60
C HIS A 94 -18.03 1.70 5.68
N GLY A 95 -16.91 2.40 5.82
CA GLY A 95 -16.78 3.45 6.81
C GLY A 95 -15.61 4.41 6.60
N PRO A 96 -15.51 5.47 7.42
CA PRO A 96 -14.47 6.45 7.30
C PRO A 96 -13.10 5.85 7.62
N ARG A 97 -12.03 6.41 7.07
CA ARG A 97 -10.65 5.98 7.35
C ARG A 97 -10.30 6.19 8.83
N THR A 98 -10.37 5.11 9.60
CA THR A 98 -10.01 5.04 11.02
C THR A 98 -8.99 3.92 11.25
N PRO A 99 -8.27 3.89 12.39
CA PRO A 99 -7.37 2.78 12.73
C PRO A 99 -8.12 1.51 13.19
N ASP A 100 -9.44 1.55 13.38
CA ASP A 100 -10.24 0.40 13.81
C ASP A 100 -10.81 -0.34 12.59
N ILE A 101 -10.28 -1.55 12.36
CA ILE A 101 -10.67 -2.45 11.27
C ILE A 101 -12.16 -2.87 11.34
N ARG A 102 -12.81 -2.77 12.48
CA ARG A 102 -14.22 -3.14 12.64
C ARG A 102 -15.17 -2.11 12.06
N ASN A 103 -14.70 -0.90 11.80
CA ASN A 103 -15.51 0.25 11.42
C ASN A 103 -15.36 0.65 9.95
N ARG A 104 -14.59 -0.11 9.15
CA ARG A 104 -14.39 0.11 7.72
C ARG A 104 -13.88 -1.14 7.01
N HIS A 105 -13.95 -1.18 5.68
CA HIS A 105 -13.20 -2.16 4.90
C HIS A 105 -11.68 -1.90 5.02
N VAL A 106 -10.86 -2.92 4.80
CA VAL A 106 -9.40 -2.73 4.68
C VAL A 106 -9.08 -1.69 3.61
N GLY A 107 -9.82 -1.71 2.50
CA GLY A 107 -9.61 -0.85 1.33
C GLY A 107 -10.11 0.58 1.47
N ASP A 108 -10.83 0.96 2.52
CA ASP A 108 -11.43 2.31 2.65
C ASP A 108 -10.38 3.33 3.10
N LEU A 109 -9.80 4.05 2.16
CA LEU A 109 -8.74 5.06 2.41
C LEU A 109 -9.29 6.49 2.51
N GLY A 110 -10.61 6.66 2.43
CA GLY A 110 -11.31 7.94 2.59
C GLY A 110 -11.29 8.80 1.33
N ASN A 111 -10.99 10.09 1.45
CA ASN A 111 -11.07 11.06 0.36
C ASN A 111 -9.73 11.72 0.07
N LEU A 112 -9.49 11.99 -1.20
CA LEU A 112 -8.45 12.88 -1.69
C LEU A 112 -9.08 14.21 -2.13
N THR A 113 -8.35 15.33 -2.00
CA THR A 113 -8.82 16.63 -2.44
C THR A 113 -7.91 17.19 -3.53
N THR A 114 -8.49 17.60 -4.66
CA THR A 114 -7.77 18.28 -5.72
C THR A 114 -7.57 19.75 -5.39
N ASP A 115 -6.45 20.31 -5.82
CA ASP A 115 -6.19 21.74 -5.79
C ASP A 115 -6.98 22.49 -6.89
N ALA A 116 -6.80 23.83 -6.96
CA ALA A 116 -7.43 24.66 -7.96
C ALA A 116 -6.99 24.36 -9.40
N SER A 117 -5.92 23.59 -9.58
CA SER A 117 -5.38 23.16 -10.89
C SER A 117 -5.74 21.70 -11.23
N GLY A 118 -6.52 21.01 -10.36
CA GLY A 118 -6.88 19.62 -10.57
C GLY A 118 -5.76 18.63 -10.24
N ASN A 119 -4.81 19.00 -9.37
CA ASN A 119 -3.76 18.11 -8.91
C ASN A 119 -4.03 17.64 -7.49
N ILE A 120 -3.52 16.44 -7.16
CA ILE A 120 -3.51 15.88 -5.81
C ILE A 120 -2.07 15.52 -5.46
N ASN A 121 -1.51 16.18 -4.43
CA ASN A 121 -0.27 15.71 -3.81
C ASN A 121 -0.64 14.78 -2.66
N ILE A 122 -0.37 13.48 -2.85
CA ILE A 122 -0.74 12.44 -1.89
C ILE A 122 0.45 12.19 -0.96
N ASP A 123 0.21 12.31 0.32
CA ASP A 123 1.11 11.88 1.40
C ASP A 123 0.25 11.47 2.59
N LEU A 124 -0.08 10.20 2.69
CA LEU A 124 -0.92 9.66 3.75
C LEU A 124 -0.34 8.35 4.29
N GLU A 125 -0.64 8.06 5.54
CA GLU A 125 -0.30 6.79 6.19
C GLU A 125 -1.58 6.05 6.58
N ASP A 126 -1.57 4.73 6.42
CA ASP A 126 -2.65 3.86 6.86
C ASP A 126 -2.10 2.62 7.58
N SER A 127 -2.62 2.36 8.77
CA SER A 127 -2.16 1.26 9.64
C SER A 127 -2.87 -0.06 9.38
N ILE A 128 -3.91 -0.07 8.54
CA ILE A 128 -4.74 -1.27 8.29
C ILE A 128 -4.28 -2.00 7.04
N ILE A 129 -4.09 -1.29 5.91
CA ILE A 129 -3.52 -1.92 4.72
C ILE A 129 -2.10 -2.42 4.98
N GLN A 130 -1.71 -3.50 4.29
CA GLN A 130 -0.39 -4.12 4.43
C GLN A 130 0.25 -4.37 3.06
N LEU A 131 1.59 -4.32 2.99
CA LEU A 131 2.36 -4.83 1.84
C LEU A 131 2.89 -6.23 2.10
N TYR A 132 3.10 -6.60 3.37
CA TYR A 132 3.56 -7.92 3.77
C TYR A 132 2.45 -8.97 3.60
N ASN A 133 2.87 -10.24 3.56
CA ASN A 133 1.92 -11.34 3.40
C ASN A 133 1.03 -11.49 4.65
N ALA A 134 -0.14 -10.92 4.56
CA ALA A 134 -1.18 -10.94 5.58
C ALA A 134 -2.55 -10.84 4.91
N THR A 135 -3.60 -11.13 5.65
CA THR A 135 -5.00 -11.00 5.19
C THR A 135 -5.31 -9.59 4.66
N GLN A 136 -4.55 -8.58 5.10
CA GLN A 136 -4.71 -7.17 4.73
C GLN A 136 -3.80 -6.74 3.56
N SER A 137 -3.10 -7.67 2.88
CA SER A 137 -2.18 -7.31 1.79
C SER A 137 -2.91 -6.71 0.60
N ILE A 138 -2.44 -5.54 0.17
CA ILE A 138 -2.96 -4.83 -1.01
C ILE A 138 -2.16 -5.13 -2.29
N ILE A 139 -1.13 -5.97 -2.22
CA ILE A 139 -0.36 -6.38 -3.39
C ILE A 139 -1.26 -7.19 -4.33
N ASN A 140 -1.15 -6.92 -5.64
CA ASN A 140 -1.98 -7.47 -6.71
C ASN A 140 -3.48 -7.11 -6.61
N ARG A 141 -3.80 -6.03 -5.88
CA ARG A 141 -5.12 -5.41 -5.85
C ARG A 141 -5.11 -4.10 -6.61
N THR A 142 -6.28 -3.51 -6.82
CA THR A 142 -6.42 -2.27 -7.58
C THR A 142 -6.71 -1.11 -6.66
N ILE A 143 -5.93 -0.02 -6.78
CA ILE A 143 -6.28 1.26 -6.17
C ILE A 143 -7.18 2.05 -7.14
N ILE A 144 -8.24 2.66 -6.60
CA ILE A 144 -9.23 3.42 -7.38
C ILE A 144 -9.41 4.82 -6.80
N VAL A 145 -9.54 5.80 -7.70
CA VAL A 145 -10.08 7.13 -7.41
C VAL A 145 -11.48 7.20 -8.00
N HIS A 146 -12.43 7.62 -7.17
CA HIS A 146 -13.84 7.76 -7.54
C HIS A 146 -14.19 9.20 -7.98
N GLY A 147 -15.35 9.35 -8.63
CA GLY A 147 -15.79 10.63 -9.19
C GLY A 147 -16.40 11.58 -8.18
N PHE A 148 -16.86 11.07 -7.01
CA PHE A 148 -17.49 11.84 -5.97
C PHE A 148 -16.82 11.59 -4.62
N ARG A 149 -17.20 12.44 -3.67
CA ARG A 149 -16.79 12.31 -2.28
C ARG A 149 -17.37 11.05 -1.66
N ASP A 150 -16.54 10.29 -0.99
CA ASP A 150 -16.94 9.22 -0.07
C ASP A 150 -17.58 9.82 1.19
N ASP A 151 -18.80 9.40 1.50
CA ASP A 151 -19.56 9.87 2.67
C ASP A 151 -19.22 9.15 3.98
N GLY A 152 -18.29 8.16 3.93
CA GLY A 152 -17.84 7.38 5.09
C GLY A 152 -18.92 6.49 5.69
N GLY A 153 -19.90 6.07 4.90
CA GLY A 153 -21.01 5.24 5.36
C GLY A 153 -22.11 6.03 6.10
N GLN A 154 -22.03 7.36 6.10
CA GLN A 154 -22.90 8.24 6.91
C GLN A 154 -23.86 9.11 6.07
N GLY A 155 -23.83 8.97 4.75
CA GLY A 155 -24.60 9.82 3.84
C GLY A 155 -26.10 9.53 3.80
N GLY A 156 -26.51 8.35 4.26
CA GLY A 156 -27.93 7.93 4.25
C GLY A 156 -28.44 7.51 2.89
N PHE A 157 -27.55 7.32 1.89
CA PHE A 157 -27.90 6.76 0.58
C PHE A 157 -27.90 5.22 0.66
N SER A 158 -28.54 4.56 -0.31
CA SER A 158 -28.68 3.11 -0.34
C SER A 158 -27.33 2.36 -0.42
N ASP A 159 -26.28 3.01 -0.93
CA ASP A 159 -24.95 2.47 -1.11
C ASP A 159 -23.89 3.08 -0.15
N SER A 160 -24.28 4.01 0.74
CA SER A 160 -23.39 4.62 1.74
C SER A 160 -22.62 3.56 2.54
N THR A 161 -23.30 2.54 3.07
CA THR A 161 -22.68 1.49 3.90
C THR A 161 -21.94 0.41 3.12
N THR A 162 -21.89 0.50 1.80
CA THR A 162 -21.21 -0.44 0.91
C THR A 162 -20.09 0.19 0.10
N THR A 163 -20.30 1.42 -0.41
CA THR A 163 -19.35 2.10 -1.32
C THR A 163 -19.08 3.56 -0.94
N GLY A 164 -19.73 4.08 0.12
CA GLY A 164 -19.61 5.47 0.52
C GLY A 164 -20.23 6.45 -0.47
N ASN A 165 -21.18 5.99 -1.33
CA ASN A 165 -21.81 6.82 -2.36
C ASN A 165 -20.80 7.57 -3.25
N ALA A 166 -19.60 7.00 -3.43
CA ALA A 166 -18.46 7.65 -4.06
C ALA A 166 -18.56 7.74 -5.60
N GLY A 167 -19.58 7.13 -6.20
CA GLY A 167 -19.90 7.25 -7.62
C GLY A 167 -18.95 6.48 -8.54
N ALA A 168 -18.80 6.97 -9.78
CA ALA A 168 -18.05 6.32 -10.83
C ALA A 168 -16.57 6.15 -10.47
N ARG A 169 -15.94 5.09 -10.99
CA ARG A 169 -14.50 4.83 -10.90
C ARG A 169 -13.79 5.56 -12.02
N ILE A 170 -13.15 6.67 -11.73
CA ILE A 170 -12.54 7.53 -12.76
C ILE A 170 -11.09 7.17 -13.06
N LEU A 171 -10.33 6.70 -12.05
CA LEU A 171 -8.96 6.21 -12.24
C LEU A 171 -8.79 4.87 -11.53
N CYS A 172 -7.98 4.00 -12.12
CA CYS A 172 -7.55 2.77 -11.47
C CYS A 172 -6.10 2.40 -11.81
N GLY A 173 -5.45 1.68 -10.88
CA GLY A 173 -4.09 1.20 -11.05
C GLY A 173 -3.82 -0.06 -10.25
N LEU A 174 -3.14 -1.03 -10.86
CA LEU A 174 -2.71 -2.26 -10.21
C LEU A 174 -1.54 -1.98 -9.27
N ILE A 175 -1.66 -2.35 -8.00
CA ILE A 175 -0.61 -2.24 -7.00
C ILE A 175 0.33 -3.44 -7.15
N GLN A 176 1.57 -3.18 -7.56
CA GLN A 176 2.57 -4.23 -7.76
C GLN A 176 3.85 -3.91 -6.99
N THR A 177 4.50 -4.96 -6.48
CA THR A 177 5.81 -4.80 -5.86
C THR A 177 6.78 -4.18 -6.86
N SER A 178 7.49 -3.15 -6.44
CA SER A 178 8.61 -2.63 -7.23
C SER A 178 9.76 -3.64 -7.11
N ASN A 179 10.27 -4.14 -8.25
CA ASN A 179 11.45 -5.00 -8.33
C ASN A 179 12.72 -4.20 -8.01
N ALA A 180 12.81 -3.60 -6.83
CA ALA A 180 14.09 -3.15 -6.34
C ALA A 180 14.86 -4.41 -5.93
N LEU A 181 15.99 -4.68 -6.57
CA LEU A 181 16.97 -5.65 -6.09
C LEU A 181 17.35 -5.23 -4.67
N ILE A 182 16.69 -5.84 -3.68
CA ILE A 182 17.04 -5.65 -2.28
C ILE A 182 18.32 -6.48 -2.09
N ILE A 183 19.47 -5.83 -2.25
CA ILE A 183 20.75 -6.40 -1.81
C ILE A 183 20.63 -6.49 -0.29
N LYS A 184 20.37 -7.71 0.21
CA LYS A 184 20.34 -7.97 1.66
C LYS A 184 21.73 -7.67 2.21
N PRO A 185 21.93 -6.72 3.13
CA PRO A 185 23.24 -6.43 3.69
C PRO A 185 23.85 -7.62 4.46
N THR A 186 23.04 -8.63 4.79
CA THR A 186 23.47 -9.83 5.50
C THR A 186 24.47 -10.71 4.76
N MET A 187 24.53 -10.70 3.43
CA MET A 187 25.55 -11.48 2.71
C MET A 187 26.95 -10.88 2.86
N PHE A 188 27.07 -9.55 2.99
CA PHE A 188 28.38 -8.90 3.14
C PHE A 188 29.04 -9.20 4.49
N ILE A 189 28.25 -9.28 5.58
CA ILE A 189 28.77 -9.56 6.93
C ILE A 189 29.26 -11.01 7.05
N HIS A 190 28.59 -11.98 6.41
CA HIS A 190 29.03 -13.36 6.42
C HIS A 190 30.34 -13.55 5.65
N TYR A 191 30.54 -12.85 4.52
CA TYR A 191 31.79 -12.90 3.77
C TYR A 191 32.97 -12.33 4.56
N ILE A 192 32.76 -11.20 5.26
CA ILE A 192 33.80 -10.58 6.10
C ILE A 192 34.12 -11.49 7.30
N ALA A 193 33.11 -12.08 7.96
CA ALA A 193 33.35 -12.99 9.08
C ALA A 193 34.09 -14.25 8.67
N ILE A 194 33.82 -14.84 7.51
CA ILE A 194 34.54 -16.00 6.98
C ILE A 194 35.97 -15.61 6.62
N MET A 195 36.21 -14.43 6.02
CA MET A 195 37.55 -13.97 5.68
C MET A 195 38.42 -13.70 6.92
N ILE A 196 37.83 -13.16 8.00
CA ILE A 196 38.54 -12.93 9.26
C ILE A 196 38.94 -14.25 9.93
N VAL A 197 38.07 -15.25 9.92
CA VAL A 197 38.39 -16.58 10.46
C VAL A 197 39.53 -17.24 9.71
N ILE A 198 39.59 -17.12 8.37
CA ILE A 198 40.69 -17.68 7.54
C ILE A 198 42.01 -16.98 7.85
N ILE A 199 42.04 -15.70 8.12
CA ILE A 199 43.26 -14.91 8.43
C ILE A 199 43.82 -15.24 9.83
N ILE A 200 42.99 -15.68 10.78
CA ILE A 200 43.42 -16.01 12.15
C ILE A 200 43.98 -17.45 12.25
N PHE A 201 43.63 -18.35 11.31
CA PHE A 201 44.04 -19.76 11.35
C PHE A 201 45.13 -20.14 10.31
N PHE A 202 45.67 -19.20 9.58
CA PHE A 202 46.84 -19.34 8.71
C PHE A 202 47.89 -18.27 9.05
#